data_1e01af3c3d5bbfb21de5c60bc9978867
#
_entry.id   1e01af3c3d5bbfb21de5c60bc9978867
#
_cell.length_a   1.000
_cell.length_b   1.000
_cell.length_c   1.000
_cell.angle_alpha   90.00
_cell.angle_beta   90.00
_cell.angle_gamma   90.00
#
_symmetry.space_group_name_H-M   'P 1'
#
loop_
_entity.id
_entity.type
_entity.pdbx_description
1 polymer ?
#
loop_
_entity_poly.entity_id
_entity_poly.type
_entity_poly.pdbx_seq_one_letter_code
_entity_poly.pdbx_strand_id
1 'polypeptide(L)'
;MASSNTQETERAAAPANADEQQPEKPLLLPEASGIVVFEGEGVTIDASHTDQGYVMIRCEPSEKRLKARIATDAQTYYYDLPGGEQYSVYPLQMGDGLYTVRVMEQVENDLYALRYGAEIQVKLAAETLPFLYPNQYVWYDENTRAVGQADELASGAKSDREIARALYRFVVTHMSYDTDKAATVPNGYLPDADASLASGKGICFDYAELLAVMLRAQGIPAQVVIGNVMPENVYHAWNRVFLEGEWVWMDPTFDRSGHRESDYITDRIY
;
A
#
# COMPACT_ATOMS: atom_id res chain seq x y z
N MET A 1 70.84 38.46 8.04
CA MET A 1 69.60 38.41 8.83
C MET A 1 68.47 38.68 7.91
N ALA A 2 67.74 37.63 7.50
CA ALA A 2 66.64 37.73 6.61
C ALA A 2 65.44 37.15 7.38
N SER A 3 64.48 38.03 7.65
CA SER A 3 63.20 37.65 8.25
C SER A 3 62.21 37.15 7.18
N SER A 4 61.84 35.91 7.23
CA SER A 4 60.78 35.33 6.41
C SER A 4 59.43 35.61 7.08
N ASN A 5 58.58 36.34 6.34
CA ASN A 5 57.21 36.64 6.69
C ASN A 5 56.32 35.59 6.07
N THR A 6 55.74 34.68 6.84
CA THR A 6 54.81 33.66 6.39
C THR A 6 53.39 34.26 6.53
N GLN A 7 52.77 34.59 5.41
CA GLN A 7 51.33 34.90 5.36
C GLN A 7 50.53 33.60 5.39
N GLU A 8 49.79 33.37 6.45
CA GLU A 8 48.70 32.41 6.52
C GLU A 8 47.50 32.96 5.74
N THR A 9 47.19 32.31 4.61
CA THR A 9 45.96 32.56 3.88
C THR A 9 44.82 31.80 4.54
N GLU A 10 44.00 32.51 5.24
CA GLU A 10 42.71 32.05 5.76
C GLU A 10 41.81 31.67 4.58
N ARG A 11 41.61 30.37 4.43
CA ARG A 11 40.68 29.79 3.42
C ARG A 11 39.27 29.93 3.94
N ALA A 12 38.56 30.94 3.48
CA ALA A 12 37.14 31.11 3.75
C ALA A 12 36.39 29.84 3.35
N ALA A 13 35.71 29.20 4.31
CA ALA A 13 34.78 28.11 4.06
C ALA A 13 33.62 28.64 3.19
N ALA A 14 33.38 28.00 2.05
CA ALA A 14 32.22 28.30 1.24
C ALA A 14 30.94 28.03 2.03
N PRO A 15 29.88 28.82 1.86
CA PRO A 15 28.61 28.55 2.53
C PRO A 15 28.09 27.19 2.06
N ALA A 16 27.72 26.33 3.02
CA ALA A 16 26.98 25.11 2.75
C ALA A 16 25.71 25.49 1.97
N ASN A 17 25.62 24.98 0.76
CA ASN A 17 24.50 25.24 -0.12
C ASN A 17 23.22 24.70 0.49
N ALA A 18 22.24 25.57 0.44
CA ALA A 18 20.84 25.39 0.78
C ALA A 18 20.19 24.28 -0.04
N ASP A 19 19.18 23.66 0.60
CA ASP A 19 18.04 22.96 -0.01
C ASP A 19 18.38 21.95 -1.15
N GLU A 20 18.98 20.82 -0.79
CA GLU A 20 18.71 19.58 -1.52
C GLU A 20 17.37 19.04 -1.05
N GLN A 21 16.28 19.47 -1.72
CA GLN A 21 15.00 18.79 -1.64
C GLN A 21 15.18 17.37 -2.21
N GLN A 22 14.55 16.37 -1.59
CA GLN A 22 14.50 15.04 -2.20
C GLN A 22 13.89 15.16 -3.61
N PRO A 23 14.43 14.45 -4.61
CA PRO A 23 13.79 14.39 -5.94
C PRO A 23 12.39 13.80 -5.77
N GLU A 24 11.40 14.41 -6.43
CA GLU A 24 10.05 13.89 -6.50
C GLU A 24 10.09 12.47 -7.05
N LYS A 25 9.55 11.51 -6.28
CA LYS A 25 9.41 10.12 -6.72
C LYS A 25 8.16 10.02 -7.60
N PRO A 26 8.24 9.34 -8.77
CA PRO A 26 7.07 9.18 -9.62
C PRO A 26 6.00 8.34 -8.90
N LEU A 27 4.73 8.71 -9.10
CA LEU A 27 3.59 7.90 -8.68
C LEU A 27 3.63 6.55 -9.41
N LEU A 28 3.72 5.46 -8.68
CA LEU A 28 3.73 4.13 -9.27
C LEU A 28 2.31 3.64 -9.52
N LEU A 29 1.98 3.43 -10.78
CA LEU A 29 0.69 2.88 -11.21
C LEU A 29 0.90 1.57 -11.96
N PRO A 30 -0.01 0.58 -11.81
CA PRO A 30 0.12 -0.71 -12.46
C PRO A 30 -0.21 -0.61 -13.95
N GLU A 31 0.48 -1.41 -14.76
CA GLU A 31 0.31 -1.51 -16.20
C GLU A 31 0.14 -2.97 -16.61
N ALA A 32 -0.79 -3.25 -17.53
CA ALA A 32 -0.93 -4.54 -18.19
C ALA A 32 -0.19 -4.49 -19.55
N SER A 33 1.10 -4.78 -19.55
CA SER A 33 1.98 -4.63 -20.73
C SER A 33 1.80 -5.72 -21.79
N GLY A 34 1.11 -6.83 -21.48
CA GLY A 34 0.86 -7.90 -22.43
C GLY A 34 2.08 -8.72 -22.85
N ILE A 35 3.19 -8.67 -22.07
CA ILE A 35 4.44 -9.39 -22.38
C ILE A 35 4.35 -10.86 -21.93
N VAL A 36 3.85 -11.09 -20.72
CA VAL A 36 3.63 -12.42 -20.16
C VAL A 36 2.15 -12.55 -19.81
N VAL A 37 1.41 -13.28 -20.61
CA VAL A 37 -0.05 -13.36 -20.51
C VAL A 37 -0.51 -14.82 -20.48
N PHE A 38 -1.47 -15.11 -19.60
CA PHE A 38 -2.18 -16.39 -19.54
C PHE A 38 -3.66 -16.14 -19.84
N GLU A 39 -4.23 -16.88 -20.80
CA GLU A 39 -5.59 -16.69 -21.26
C GLU A 39 -6.39 -17.97 -21.30
N GLY A 40 -7.66 -17.90 -20.92
CA GLY A 40 -8.61 -19.02 -21.01
C GLY A 40 -9.94 -18.69 -20.35
N GLU A 41 -11.02 -19.28 -20.82
CA GLU A 41 -12.38 -19.17 -20.26
C GLU A 41 -12.84 -17.69 -20.06
N GLY A 42 -12.46 -16.78 -21.00
CA GLY A 42 -12.78 -15.37 -20.92
C GLY A 42 -12.02 -14.60 -19.82
N VAL A 43 -10.91 -15.17 -19.33
CA VAL A 43 -10.00 -14.58 -18.35
C VAL A 43 -8.67 -14.27 -19.01
N THR A 44 -8.10 -13.11 -18.71
CA THR A 44 -6.74 -12.75 -19.06
C THR A 44 -5.98 -12.39 -17.76
N ILE A 45 -4.87 -13.07 -17.50
CA ILE A 45 -3.94 -12.79 -16.41
C ILE A 45 -2.65 -12.24 -17.04
N ASP A 46 -2.39 -10.96 -16.83
CA ASP A 46 -1.12 -10.33 -17.21
C ASP A 46 -0.14 -10.43 -16.04
N ALA A 47 0.93 -11.17 -16.24
CA ALA A 47 2.01 -11.42 -15.29
C ALA A 47 3.32 -10.73 -15.71
N SER A 48 3.24 -9.70 -16.54
CA SER A 48 4.41 -9.02 -17.10
C SER A 48 5.26 -8.31 -16.05
N HIS A 49 4.68 -7.94 -14.92
CA HIS A 49 5.31 -7.14 -13.87
C HIS A 49 5.35 -7.86 -12.52
N THR A 50 5.53 -9.18 -12.54
CA THR A 50 5.65 -9.96 -11.29
C THR A 50 6.87 -9.61 -10.46
N ASP A 51 7.93 -9.12 -11.08
CA ASP A 51 9.13 -8.58 -10.42
C ASP A 51 8.85 -7.26 -9.69
N GLN A 52 7.83 -6.51 -10.13
CA GLN A 52 7.31 -5.30 -9.46
C GLN A 52 6.30 -5.62 -8.37
N GLY A 53 5.92 -6.88 -8.21
CA GLY A 53 5.08 -7.36 -7.11
C GLY A 53 3.58 -7.31 -7.37
N TYR A 54 3.13 -7.37 -8.63
CA TYR A 54 1.72 -7.46 -8.95
C TYR A 54 1.44 -8.30 -10.20
N VAL A 55 0.19 -8.73 -10.33
CA VAL A 55 -0.43 -9.20 -11.56
C VAL A 55 -1.68 -8.40 -11.85
N MET A 56 -2.07 -8.31 -13.11
CA MET A 56 -3.30 -7.68 -13.52
C MET A 56 -4.25 -8.72 -14.14
N ILE A 57 -5.51 -8.68 -13.73
CA ILE A 57 -6.51 -9.65 -14.19
C ILE A 57 -7.69 -8.91 -14.79
N ARG A 58 -8.11 -9.36 -15.95
CA ARG A 58 -9.36 -9.00 -16.60
C ARG A 58 -10.20 -10.27 -16.82
N CYS A 59 -11.50 -10.16 -16.70
CA CYS A 59 -12.44 -11.27 -16.92
C CYS A 59 -13.68 -10.77 -17.63
N GLU A 60 -14.15 -11.50 -18.63
CA GLU A 60 -15.44 -11.21 -19.27
C GLU A 60 -16.55 -11.06 -18.22
N PRO A 61 -17.52 -10.15 -18.47
CA PRO A 61 -18.64 -9.95 -17.56
C PRO A 61 -19.34 -11.26 -17.18
N SER A 62 -19.73 -11.37 -15.92
CA SER A 62 -20.56 -12.47 -15.41
C SER A 62 -21.69 -11.91 -14.55
N GLU A 63 -22.85 -12.52 -14.60
CA GLU A 63 -23.96 -12.24 -13.67
C GLU A 63 -23.67 -12.75 -12.25
N LYS A 64 -22.65 -13.60 -12.11
CA LYS A 64 -22.22 -14.19 -10.85
C LYS A 64 -21.03 -13.43 -10.29
N ARG A 65 -20.85 -13.49 -8.98
CA ARG A 65 -19.68 -12.89 -8.34
C ARG A 65 -18.41 -13.63 -8.78
N LEU A 66 -17.40 -12.83 -9.11
CA LEU A 66 -16.08 -13.32 -9.43
C LEU A 66 -15.11 -12.94 -8.30
N LYS A 67 -14.14 -13.81 -8.06
CA LYS A 67 -13.04 -13.54 -7.14
C LYS A 67 -11.70 -13.91 -7.77
N ALA A 68 -10.71 -13.06 -7.52
CA ALA A 68 -9.32 -13.42 -7.74
C ALA A 68 -8.77 -14.09 -6.47
N ARG A 69 -8.21 -15.30 -6.63
CA ARG A 69 -7.50 -16.03 -5.58
C ARG A 69 -6.02 -16.00 -5.89
N ILE A 70 -5.25 -15.37 -5.00
CA ILE A 70 -3.80 -15.27 -5.07
C ILE A 70 -3.24 -16.09 -3.92
N ALA A 71 -2.49 -17.15 -4.21
CA ALA A 71 -2.04 -18.08 -3.17
C ALA A 71 -0.62 -18.59 -3.42
N THR A 72 0.07 -18.85 -2.32
CA THR A 72 1.26 -19.70 -2.22
C THR A 72 0.93 -20.90 -1.35
N ASP A 73 1.89 -21.78 -1.11
CA ASP A 73 1.72 -22.89 -0.17
C ASP A 73 1.48 -22.43 1.28
N ALA A 74 1.97 -21.22 1.63
CA ALA A 74 1.89 -20.67 2.99
C ALA A 74 0.57 -19.93 3.25
N GLN A 75 0.03 -19.21 2.27
CA GLN A 75 -1.09 -18.31 2.50
C GLN A 75 -1.95 -18.13 1.24
N THR A 76 -3.23 -17.77 1.46
CA THR A 76 -4.19 -17.48 0.39
C THR A 76 -4.90 -16.16 0.65
N TYR A 77 -4.98 -15.32 -0.39
CA TYR A 77 -5.77 -14.10 -0.43
C TYR A 77 -6.90 -14.21 -1.45
N TYR A 78 -8.04 -13.62 -1.10
CA TYR A 78 -9.19 -13.50 -1.98
C TYR A 78 -9.55 -12.03 -2.14
N TYR A 79 -9.71 -11.62 -3.38
CA TYR A 79 -10.10 -10.29 -3.78
C TYR A 79 -11.39 -10.36 -4.61
N ASP A 80 -12.21 -9.34 -4.57
CA ASP A 80 -13.30 -9.24 -5.54
C ASP A 80 -12.70 -8.91 -6.91
N LEU A 81 -13.29 -9.49 -7.96
CA LEU A 81 -12.90 -9.23 -9.34
C LEU A 81 -14.14 -8.67 -10.06
N PRO A 82 -14.16 -7.38 -10.43
CA PRO A 82 -15.18 -6.86 -11.30
C PRO A 82 -15.02 -7.49 -12.69
N GLY A 83 -16.12 -7.99 -13.24
CA GLY A 83 -16.12 -8.42 -14.64
C GLY A 83 -16.10 -7.21 -15.57
N GLY A 84 -15.54 -7.35 -16.76
CA GLY A 84 -15.46 -6.30 -17.77
C GLY A 84 -14.14 -6.27 -18.51
N GLU A 85 -13.97 -5.23 -19.32
CA GLU A 85 -12.75 -5.06 -20.14
C GLU A 85 -11.58 -4.44 -19.36
N GLN A 86 -11.84 -3.86 -18.19
CA GLN A 86 -10.83 -3.20 -17.36
C GLN A 86 -10.01 -4.24 -16.59
N TYR A 87 -8.71 -4.03 -16.54
CA TYR A 87 -7.84 -4.81 -15.67
C TYR A 87 -7.95 -4.34 -14.22
N SER A 88 -7.96 -5.30 -13.30
CA SER A 88 -7.79 -5.07 -11.87
C SER A 88 -6.42 -5.56 -11.42
N VAL A 89 -5.78 -4.83 -10.51
CA VAL A 89 -4.46 -5.15 -9.98
C VAL A 89 -4.56 -5.98 -8.70
N TYR A 90 -3.69 -6.99 -8.59
CA TYR A 90 -3.61 -7.89 -7.42
C TYR A 90 -2.15 -8.02 -6.98
N PRO A 91 -1.85 -7.73 -5.70
CA PRO A 91 -0.49 -7.74 -5.21
C PRO A 91 0.05 -9.14 -4.99
N LEU A 92 1.36 -9.31 -5.17
CA LEU A 92 2.12 -10.52 -4.88
C LEU A 92 2.90 -10.35 -3.56
N GLN A 93 2.18 -10.03 -2.49
CA GLN A 93 2.72 -9.59 -1.20
C GLN A 93 3.30 -10.69 -0.31
N MET A 94 3.27 -11.94 -0.76
CA MET A 94 3.78 -13.09 0.01
C MET A 94 5.26 -13.42 -0.29
N GLY A 95 5.98 -12.50 -0.97
CA GLY A 95 7.40 -12.65 -1.28
C GLY A 95 7.69 -13.51 -2.51
N ASP A 96 8.93 -13.95 -2.63
CA ASP A 96 9.38 -14.84 -3.72
C ASP A 96 8.75 -16.24 -3.61
N GLY A 97 8.46 -16.87 -4.73
CA GLY A 97 7.98 -18.25 -4.73
C GLY A 97 7.02 -18.61 -5.86
N LEU A 98 6.45 -19.79 -5.78
CA LEU A 98 5.43 -20.23 -6.70
C LEU A 98 4.06 -19.75 -6.24
N TYR A 99 3.40 -18.96 -7.08
CA TYR A 99 2.05 -18.49 -6.87
C TYR A 99 1.05 -19.25 -7.74
N THR A 100 -0.12 -19.54 -7.19
CA THR A 100 -1.29 -19.90 -7.96
C THR A 100 -2.23 -18.69 -8.03
N VAL A 101 -2.43 -18.17 -9.24
CA VAL A 101 -3.34 -17.06 -9.53
C VAL A 101 -4.58 -17.66 -10.21
N ARG A 102 -5.75 -17.50 -9.60
CA ARG A 102 -6.99 -18.13 -10.08
C ARG A 102 -8.15 -17.16 -10.08
N VAL A 103 -8.97 -17.22 -11.12
CA VAL A 103 -10.30 -16.59 -11.16
C VAL A 103 -11.32 -17.64 -10.78
N MET A 104 -12.11 -17.31 -9.77
CA MET A 104 -13.15 -18.15 -9.19
C MET A 104 -14.51 -17.53 -9.47
N GLU A 105 -15.48 -18.32 -9.92
CA GLU A 105 -16.84 -17.87 -10.16
C GLU A 105 -17.79 -18.50 -9.15
N GLN A 106 -18.70 -17.70 -8.59
CA GLN A 106 -19.68 -18.14 -7.62
C GLN A 106 -20.62 -19.20 -8.25
N VAL A 107 -20.80 -20.31 -7.56
CA VAL A 107 -21.76 -21.34 -7.94
C VAL A 107 -23.04 -21.17 -7.14
N GLU A 108 -22.94 -21.13 -5.83
CA GLU A 108 -24.05 -20.98 -4.90
C GLU A 108 -23.51 -20.46 -3.55
N ASN A 109 -24.18 -19.48 -2.95
CA ASN A 109 -23.79 -18.89 -1.67
C ASN A 109 -22.31 -18.49 -1.63
N ASP A 110 -21.53 -19.08 -0.72
CA ASP A 110 -20.09 -18.87 -0.61
C ASP A 110 -19.24 -19.94 -1.34
N LEU A 111 -19.87 -20.77 -2.18
CA LEU A 111 -19.19 -21.76 -2.97
C LEU A 111 -18.77 -21.19 -4.32
N TYR A 112 -17.51 -21.37 -4.66
CA TYR A 112 -16.90 -20.90 -5.89
C TYR A 112 -16.23 -22.05 -6.64
N ALA A 113 -16.39 -22.07 -7.96
CA ALA A 113 -15.69 -22.98 -8.86
C ALA A 113 -14.53 -22.25 -9.55
N LEU A 114 -13.51 -23.02 -9.91
CA LEU A 114 -12.43 -22.50 -10.75
C LEU A 114 -12.98 -22.19 -12.15
N ARG A 115 -12.77 -20.95 -12.62
CA ARG A 115 -13.01 -20.58 -14.00
C ARG A 115 -11.72 -20.71 -14.82
N TYR A 116 -10.64 -20.07 -14.37
CA TYR A 116 -9.33 -20.18 -15.00
C TYR A 116 -8.20 -19.88 -14.00
N GLY A 117 -6.97 -20.27 -14.30
CA GLY A 117 -5.82 -19.93 -13.47
C GLY A 117 -4.49 -20.33 -14.06
N ALA A 118 -3.43 -19.75 -13.49
CA ALA A 118 -2.06 -19.99 -13.84
C ALA A 118 -1.18 -20.21 -12.59
N GLU A 119 -0.09 -20.96 -12.77
CA GLU A 119 1.01 -21.04 -11.83
C GLU A 119 2.13 -20.13 -12.31
N ILE A 120 2.62 -19.27 -11.44
CA ILE A 120 3.56 -18.20 -11.78
C ILE A 120 4.71 -18.24 -10.79
N GLN A 121 5.94 -18.45 -11.29
CA GLN A 121 7.14 -18.30 -10.48
C GLN A 121 7.46 -16.83 -10.32
N VAL A 122 7.40 -16.32 -9.10
CA VAL A 122 7.66 -14.93 -8.75
C VAL A 122 9.05 -14.77 -8.19
N LYS A 123 9.76 -13.74 -8.67
CA LYS A 123 11.01 -13.25 -8.13
C LYS A 123 10.93 -11.74 -8.09
N LEU A 124 10.72 -11.18 -6.91
CA LEU A 124 10.59 -9.74 -6.71
C LEU A 124 11.95 -9.04 -6.92
N ALA A 125 11.95 -7.89 -7.55
CA ALA A 125 13.13 -7.03 -7.62
C ALA A 125 13.47 -6.42 -6.25
N ALA A 126 12.45 -6.16 -5.41
CA ALA A 126 12.58 -5.86 -4.00
C ALA A 126 11.32 -6.32 -3.23
N GLU A 127 11.48 -6.82 -2.02
CA GLU A 127 10.37 -7.31 -1.17
C GLU A 127 9.35 -6.22 -0.81
N THR A 128 9.72 -4.95 -0.93
CA THR A 128 8.87 -3.80 -0.64
C THR A 128 7.99 -3.34 -1.80
N LEU A 129 8.28 -3.78 -3.03
CA LEU A 129 7.58 -3.33 -4.24
C LEU A 129 6.07 -3.60 -4.24
N PRO A 130 5.56 -4.75 -3.77
CA PRO A 130 4.10 -4.97 -3.69
C PRO A 130 3.35 -3.92 -2.86
N PHE A 131 4.06 -3.21 -1.98
CA PHE A 131 3.52 -2.21 -1.06
C PHE A 131 3.74 -0.76 -1.53
N LEU A 132 4.07 -0.60 -2.82
CA LEU A 132 4.18 0.68 -3.52
C LEU A 132 3.11 0.86 -4.61
N TYR A 133 2.44 -0.21 -5.00
CA TYR A 133 1.39 -0.17 -6.01
C TYR A 133 -0.01 -0.17 -5.38
N PRO A 134 -1.01 0.43 -6.03
CA PRO A 134 -2.39 0.34 -5.57
C PRO A 134 -2.88 -1.12 -5.62
N ASN A 135 -3.84 -1.41 -4.76
CA ASN A 135 -4.59 -2.65 -4.77
C ASN A 135 -6.02 -2.40 -4.25
N GLN A 136 -6.85 -3.43 -4.14
CA GLN A 136 -8.25 -3.29 -3.73
C GLN A 136 -8.43 -2.63 -2.33
N TYR A 137 -7.45 -2.77 -1.45
CA TYR A 137 -7.49 -2.28 -0.05
C TYR A 137 -6.71 -0.99 0.18
N VAL A 138 -5.92 -0.57 -0.80
CA VAL A 138 -5.16 0.68 -0.82
C VAL A 138 -5.24 1.20 -2.24
N TRP A 139 -6.37 1.82 -2.57
CA TRP A 139 -6.64 2.24 -3.94
C TRP A 139 -6.30 3.71 -4.19
N TYR A 140 -5.57 3.96 -5.25
CA TYR A 140 -5.30 5.30 -5.77
C TYR A 140 -4.95 5.28 -7.27
N ASP A 141 -5.15 6.40 -7.90
CA ASP A 141 -4.71 6.73 -9.26
C ASP A 141 -4.23 8.20 -9.31
N GLU A 142 -3.94 8.70 -10.53
CA GLU A 142 -3.50 10.09 -10.73
C GLU A 142 -4.55 11.15 -10.37
N ASN A 143 -5.81 10.78 -10.23
CA ASN A 143 -6.90 11.67 -9.90
C ASN A 143 -7.27 11.66 -8.40
N THR A 144 -6.64 10.78 -7.63
CA THR A 144 -6.90 10.63 -6.21
C THR A 144 -6.43 11.88 -5.44
N ARG A 145 -7.35 12.58 -4.76
CA ARG A 145 -7.06 13.83 -4.04
C ARG A 145 -6.10 13.63 -2.87
N ALA A 146 -6.14 12.46 -2.25
CA ALA A 146 -5.21 12.12 -1.18
C ALA A 146 -3.74 12.09 -1.66
N VAL A 147 -3.49 11.79 -2.96
CA VAL A 147 -2.16 11.89 -3.58
C VAL A 147 -1.68 13.34 -3.60
N GLY A 148 -2.49 14.26 -4.14
CA GLY A 148 -2.15 15.69 -4.17
C GLY A 148 -1.97 16.29 -2.77
N GLN A 149 -2.79 15.86 -1.79
CA GLN A 149 -2.63 16.29 -0.39
C GLN A 149 -1.31 15.76 0.21
N ALA A 150 -0.88 14.55 -0.17
CA ALA A 150 0.41 14.01 0.27
C ALA A 150 1.58 14.81 -0.30
N ASP A 151 1.52 15.23 -1.58
CA ASP A 151 2.53 16.07 -2.23
C ASP A 151 2.69 17.41 -1.50
N GLU A 152 1.58 18.06 -1.15
CA GLU A 152 1.59 19.31 -0.40
C GLU A 152 2.26 19.15 0.98
N LEU A 153 1.92 18.08 1.71
CA LEU A 153 2.44 17.81 3.05
C LEU A 153 3.91 17.35 3.05
N ALA A 154 4.35 16.70 1.99
CA ALA A 154 5.74 16.25 1.81
C ALA A 154 6.66 17.38 1.33
N SER A 155 6.09 18.48 0.86
CA SER A 155 6.87 19.61 0.33
C SER A 155 7.85 20.16 1.35
N GLY A 156 9.12 20.22 0.97
CA GLY A 156 10.23 20.69 1.81
C GLY A 156 10.78 19.67 2.82
N ALA A 157 10.24 18.45 2.88
CA ALA A 157 10.81 17.37 3.67
C ALA A 157 12.15 16.90 3.07
N LYS A 158 13.10 16.52 3.94
CA LYS A 158 14.46 16.14 3.55
C LYS A 158 14.72 14.63 3.63
N SER A 159 13.75 13.87 4.11
CA SER A 159 13.86 12.42 4.26
C SER A 159 12.49 11.74 4.26
N ASP A 160 12.46 10.45 3.90
CA ASP A 160 11.26 9.62 3.98
C ASP A 160 10.67 9.60 5.41
N ARG A 161 11.52 9.68 6.43
CA ARG A 161 11.08 9.76 7.84
C ARG A 161 10.37 11.07 8.15
N GLU A 162 10.81 12.20 7.58
CA GLU A 162 10.13 13.49 7.73
C GLU A 162 8.79 13.49 7.00
N ILE A 163 8.75 12.96 5.77
CA ILE A 163 7.52 12.77 5.01
C ILE A 163 6.54 11.90 5.81
N ALA A 164 6.95 10.70 6.21
CA ALA A 164 6.09 9.78 6.95
C ALA A 164 5.55 10.40 8.25
N ARG A 165 6.37 11.19 8.97
CA ARG A 165 5.93 11.91 10.17
C ARG A 165 4.88 12.98 9.86
N ALA A 166 5.05 13.72 8.76
CA ALA A 166 4.10 14.76 8.35
C ALA A 166 2.74 14.15 7.98
N LEU A 167 2.75 13.09 7.16
CA LEU A 167 1.56 12.36 6.73
C LEU A 167 0.84 11.69 7.91
N TYR A 168 1.57 11.00 8.77
CA TYR A 168 1.03 10.39 9.98
C TYR A 168 0.35 11.42 10.88
N ARG A 169 1.04 12.52 11.17
CA ARG A 169 0.47 13.62 11.99
C ARG A 169 -0.78 14.20 11.35
N PHE A 170 -0.78 14.38 10.04
CA PHE A 170 -1.95 14.85 9.31
C PHE A 170 -3.13 13.91 9.53
N VAL A 171 -2.98 12.62 9.26
CA VAL A 171 -4.07 11.63 9.44
C VAL A 171 -4.59 11.64 10.88
N VAL A 172 -3.71 11.57 11.88
CA VAL A 172 -4.09 11.60 13.32
C VAL A 172 -4.86 12.85 13.71
N THR A 173 -4.54 14.01 13.11
CA THR A 173 -5.18 15.29 13.48
C THR A 173 -6.39 15.63 12.62
N HIS A 174 -6.42 15.15 11.38
CA HIS A 174 -7.51 15.39 10.44
C HIS A 174 -8.70 14.47 10.68
N MET A 175 -8.44 13.21 11.03
CA MET A 175 -9.47 12.19 11.20
C MET A 175 -10.04 12.18 12.62
N SER A 176 -11.34 11.89 12.71
CA SER A 176 -12.05 11.55 13.94
C SER A 176 -12.69 10.16 13.82
N TYR A 177 -12.66 9.37 14.89
CA TYR A 177 -13.20 8.01 14.85
C TYR A 177 -14.72 8.00 14.73
N ASP A 178 -15.22 7.23 13.75
CA ASP A 178 -16.64 7.07 13.47
C ASP A 178 -17.20 5.81 14.14
N THR A 179 -17.71 5.98 15.36
CA THR A 179 -18.29 4.88 16.16
C THR A 179 -19.55 4.30 15.54
N ASP A 180 -20.34 5.11 14.83
CA ASP A 180 -21.58 4.66 14.19
C ASP A 180 -21.26 3.78 12.99
N LYS A 181 -20.28 4.20 12.17
CA LYS A 181 -19.75 3.38 11.08
C LYS A 181 -19.14 2.09 11.61
N ALA A 182 -18.34 2.14 12.68
CA ALA A 182 -17.73 0.95 13.26
C ALA A 182 -18.76 -0.10 13.71
N ALA A 183 -19.92 0.34 14.19
CA ALA A 183 -21.01 -0.55 14.62
C ALA A 183 -21.84 -1.13 13.47
N THR A 184 -21.79 -0.54 12.27
CA THR A 184 -22.72 -0.87 11.18
C THR A 184 -22.03 -1.24 9.87
N VAL A 185 -20.70 -1.13 9.79
CA VAL A 185 -19.93 -1.42 8.58
C VAL A 185 -20.18 -2.85 8.09
N PRO A 186 -20.54 -3.06 6.82
CA PRO A 186 -20.81 -4.40 6.30
C PRO A 186 -19.53 -5.22 6.12
N ASN A 187 -19.70 -6.55 6.09
CA ASN A 187 -18.62 -7.43 5.67
C ASN A 187 -18.19 -7.11 4.23
N GLY A 188 -16.89 -7.11 3.96
CA GLY A 188 -16.34 -6.79 2.65
C GLY A 188 -16.28 -5.28 2.35
N TYR A 189 -16.42 -4.45 3.38
CA TYR A 189 -16.20 -3.02 3.26
C TYR A 189 -14.78 -2.73 2.73
N LEU A 190 -14.71 -1.85 1.74
CA LEU A 190 -13.46 -1.30 1.23
C LEU A 190 -13.42 0.19 1.56
N PRO A 191 -12.33 0.68 2.15
CA PRO A 191 -12.18 2.10 2.43
C PRO A 191 -11.95 2.90 1.14
N ASP A 192 -12.11 4.22 1.23
CA ASP A 192 -11.91 5.18 0.15
C ASP A 192 -11.17 6.39 0.72
N ALA A 193 -9.93 6.58 0.28
CA ALA A 193 -9.03 7.63 0.76
C ALA A 193 -9.62 9.03 0.56
N ASP A 194 -10.26 9.28 -0.59
CA ASP A 194 -10.84 10.58 -0.89
C ASP A 194 -12.10 10.86 -0.08
N ALA A 195 -12.92 9.84 0.18
CA ALA A 195 -14.06 9.98 1.08
C ALA A 195 -13.61 10.21 2.53
N SER A 196 -12.57 9.51 2.98
CA SER A 196 -11.95 9.67 4.29
C SER A 196 -11.34 11.06 4.45
N LEU A 197 -10.56 11.52 3.45
CA LEU A 197 -9.99 12.85 3.40
C LEU A 197 -11.07 13.95 3.43
N ALA A 198 -12.13 13.79 2.65
CA ALA A 198 -13.19 14.79 2.56
C ALA A 198 -14.06 14.89 3.82
N SER A 199 -14.35 13.76 4.46
CA SER A 199 -15.21 13.72 5.65
C SER A 199 -14.47 14.02 6.96
N GLY A 200 -13.17 13.73 7.02
CA GLY A 200 -12.40 13.74 8.26
C GLY A 200 -12.91 12.74 9.29
N LYS A 201 -13.59 11.66 8.84
CA LYS A 201 -14.15 10.61 9.70
C LYS A 201 -13.95 9.24 9.12
N GLY A 202 -13.70 8.26 9.98
CA GLY A 202 -13.57 6.87 9.57
C GLY A 202 -13.32 5.91 10.74
N ILE A 203 -13.27 4.63 10.41
CA ILE A 203 -12.86 3.56 11.31
C ILE A 203 -11.37 3.27 11.14
N CYS A 204 -10.81 2.38 11.95
CA CYS A 204 -9.39 2.02 11.88
C CYS A 204 -8.89 1.70 10.45
N PHE A 205 -9.72 1.05 9.66
CA PHE A 205 -9.37 0.70 8.28
C PHE A 205 -9.26 1.94 7.36
N ASP A 206 -10.15 2.93 7.52
CA ASP A 206 -10.08 4.19 6.78
C ASP A 206 -8.83 5.01 7.13
N TYR A 207 -8.44 5.03 8.40
CA TYR A 207 -7.20 5.68 8.86
C TYR A 207 -5.96 5.01 8.25
N ALA A 208 -5.92 3.67 8.33
CA ALA A 208 -4.77 2.91 7.85
C ALA A 208 -4.64 2.98 6.33
N GLU A 209 -5.76 2.93 5.60
CA GLU A 209 -5.78 3.06 4.15
C GLU A 209 -5.36 4.46 3.70
N LEU A 210 -5.95 5.53 4.26
CA LEU A 210 -5.58 6.90 3.92
C LEU A 210 -4.08 7.16 4.12
N LEU A 211 -3.52 6.70 5.25
CA LEU A 211 -2.10 6.81 5.50
C LEU A 211 -1.26 6.03 4.48
N ALA A 212 -1.67 4.80 4.14
CA ALA A 212 -0.97 3.98 3.16
C ALA A 212 -1.00 4.59 1.75
N VAL A 213 -2.15 5.12 1.31
CA VAL A 213 -2.27 5.83 0.02
C VAL A 213 -1.31 7.01 -0.02
N MET A 214 -1.32 7.87 1.00
CA MET A 214 -0.46 9.03 1.06
C MET A 214 1.03 8.67 1.08
N LEU A 215 1.42 7.62 1.80
CA LEU A 215 2.81 7.14 1.84
C LEU A 215 3.26 6.53 0.51
N ARG A 216 2.44 5.65 -0.09
CA ARG A 216 2.75 5.03 -1.38
C ARG A 216 2.87 6.08 -2.49
N ALA A 217 2.02 7.10 -2.47
CA ALA A 217 2.11 8.24 -3.40
C ALA A 217 3.46 8.96 -3.31
N GLN A 218 4.10 8.98 -2.13
CA GLN A 218 5.44 9.53 -1.92
C GLN A 218 6.56 8.50 -2.14
N GLY A 219 6.25 7.34 -2.74
CA GLY A 219 7.22 6.26 -2.98
C GLY A 219 7.78 5.64 -1.70
N ILE A 220 7.02 5.70 -0.61
CA ILE A 220 7.34 5.06 0.68
C ILE A 220 6.51 3.79 0.81
N PRO A 221 7.14 2.59 0.85
CA PRO A 221 6.39 1.35 0.97
C PRO A 221 5.58 1.31 2.26
N ALA A 222 4.29 1.05 2.15
CA ALA A 222 3.37 1.03 3.27
C ALA A 222 2.39 -0.15 3.18
N GLN A 223 2.32 -0.91 4.25
CA GLN A 223 1.38 -2.01 4.45
C GLN A 223 0.16 -1.52 5.22
N VAL A 224 -1.02 -1.97 4.81
CA VAL A 224 -2.20 -2.00 5.68
C VAL A 224 -2.24 -3.39 6.30
N VAL A 225 -2.16 -3.46 7.61
CA VAL A 225 -2.17 -4.70 8.37
C VAL A 225 -3.49 -4.83 9.09
N ILE A 226 -4.07 -6.02 9.05
CA ILE A 226 -5.32 -6.36 9.74
C ILE A 226 -5.04 -7.49 10.72
N GLY A 227 -5.64 -7.41 11.89
CA GLY A 227 -5.49 -8.43 12.91
C GLY A 227 -6.15 -8.05 14.22
N ASN A 228 -5.57 -8.45 15.34
CA ASN A 228 -6.14 -8.21 16.66
C ASN A 228 -5.15 -7.49 17.58
N VAL A 229 -5.66 -6.59 18.42
CA VAL A 229 -4.90 -5.88 19.45
C VAL A 229 -5.25 -6.42 20.82
N MET A 230 -4.22 -6.83 21.55
CA MET A 230 -4.33 -7.43 22.89
C MET A 230 -4.18 -6.37 23.99
N PRO A 231 -4.68 -6.60 25.20
CA PRO A 231 -5.33 -7.82 25.69
C PRO A 231 -6.82 -7.94 25.37
N GLU A 232 -7.48 -6.86 24.90
CA GLU A 232 -8.93 -6.82 24.66
C GLU A 232 -9.36 -7.66 23.46
N ASN A 233 -8.39 -8.12 22.65
CA ASN A 233 -8.60 -8.89 21.42
C ASN A 233 -9.48 -8.14 20.38
N VAL A 234 -9.24 -6.84 20.25
CA VAL A 234 -10.00 -5.98 19.32
C VAL A 234 -9.53 -6.21 17.89
N TYR A 235 -10.46 -6.53 16.98
CA TYR A 235 -10.17 -6.57 15.55
C TYR A 235 -9.85 -5.17 15.04
N HIS A 236 -8.68 -5.01 14.38
CA HIS A 236 -8.10 -3.71 14.12
C HIS A 236 -7.32 -3.67 12.80
N ALA A 237 -7.14 -2.46 12.26
CA ALA A 237 -6.27 -2.18 11.13
C ALA A 237 -5.25 -1.11 11.50
N TRP A 238 -4.00 -1.32 11.08
CA TRP A 238 -2.87 -0.40 11.31
C TRP A 238 -1.90 -0.43 10.12
N ASN A 239 -0.77 0.27 10.23
CA ASN A 239 0.24 0.30 9.17
C ASN A 239 1.59 -0.27 9.65
N ARG A 240 2.35 -0.80 8.69
CA ARG A 240 3.80 -0.92 8.76
C ARG A 240 4.40 -0.17 7.58
N VAL A 241 5.38 0.67 7.84
CA VAL A 241 5.98 1.59 6.88
C VAL A 241 7.46 1.30 6.78
N PHE A 242 7.98 1.13 5.56
CA PHE A 242 9.39 0.82 5.36
C PHE A 242 10.22 2.10 5.35
N LEU A 243 11.02 2.29 6.39
CA LEU A 243 11.85 3.47 6.58
C LEU A 243 13.27 3.04 6.96
N GLU A 244 14.28 3.59 6.26
CA GLU A 244 15.68 3.37 6.57
C GLU A 244 16.10 1.88 6.64
N GLY A 245 15.47 1.03 5.82
CA GLY A 245 15.80 -0.40 5.71
C GLY A 245 15.01 -1.31 6.64
N GLU A 246 14.04 -0.82 7.40
CA GLU A 246 13.23 -1.60 8.33
C GLU A 246 11.73 -1.25 8.28
N TRP A 247 10.87 -2.21 8.64
CA TRP A 247 9.45 -2.00 8.80
C TRP A 247 9.15 -1.39 10.17
N VAL A 248 8.65 -0.15 10.16
CA VAL A 248 8.26 0.60 11.36
C VAL A 248 6.75 0.48 11.56
N TRP A 249 6.32 0.07 12.75
CA TRP A 249 4.92 0.03 13.14
C TRP A 249 4.35 1.46 13.31
N MET A 250 3.15 1.70 12.77
CA MET A 250 2.41 2.95 12.89
C MET A 250 0.92 2.68 13.01
N ASP A 251 0.28 3.22 14.04
CA ASP A 251 -1.16 3.13 14.24
C ASP A 251 -1.77 4.52 14.43
N PRO A 252 -2.34 5.11 13.37
CA PRO A 252 -2.92 6.44 13.45
C PRO A 252 -4.24 6.49 14.24
N THR A 253 -4.89 5.33 14.47
CA THR A 253 -6.14 5.27 15.24
C THR A 253 -5.88 5.25 16.74
N PHE A 254 -4.87 4.48 17.17
CA PHE A 254 -4.51 4.30 18.58
C PHE A 254 -3.27 5.11 19.00
N ASP A 255 -2.98 6.21 18.34
CA ASP A 255 -1.80 7.07 18.57
C ASP A 255 -1.52 7.38 20.06
N ARG A 256 -2.57 7.47 20.89
CA ARG A 256 -2.46 7.80 22.31
C ARG A 256 -2.99 6.72 23.26
N SER A 257 -3.25 5.52 22.77
CA SER A 257 -3.84 4.44 23.56
C SER A 257 -2.90 3.80 24.57
N GLY A 258 -1.59 3.95 24.37
CA GLY A 258 -0.55 3.29 25.16
C GLY A 258 -0.23 1.86 24.73
N HIS A 259 -0.84 1.36 23.65
CA HIS A 259 -0.52 0.07 23.05
C HIS A 259 0.92 0.07 22.50
N ARG A 260 1.54 -1.10 22.48
CA ARG A 260 2.88 -1.33 21.92
C ARG A 260 2.78 -2.29 20.74
N GLU A 261 3.78 -2.26 19.86
CA GLU A 261 3.84 -3.19 18.72
C GLU A 261 3.67 -4.66 19.13
N SER A 262 4.17 -5.06 20.31
CA SER A 262 4.01 -6.40 20.86
C SER A 262 2.56 -6.82 21.19
N ASP A 263 1.66 -5.86 21.25
CA ASP A 263 0.24 -6.12 21.56
C ASP A 263 -0.56 -6.48 20.30
N TYR A 264 0.05 -6.35 19.11
CA TYR A 264 -0.60 -6.55 17.81
C TYR A 264 -0.30 -7.94 17.24
N ILE A 265 -1.35 -8.65 16.89
CA ILE A 265 -1.30 -9.97 16.25
C ILE A 265 -1.76 -9.82 14.81
N THR A 266 -0.85 -10.00 13.86
CA THR A 266 -1.14 -9.88 12.43
C THR A 266 -1.90 -11.09 11.90
N ASP A 267 -3.00 -10.85 11.17
CA ASP A 267 -3.72 -11.85 10.39
C ASP A 267 -3.47 -11.67 8.89
N ARG A 268 -3.61 -10.44 8.37
CA ARG A 268 -3.48 -10.11 6.95
C ARG A 268 -2.61 -8.87 6.72
N ILE A 269 -1.94 -8.83 5.56
CA ILE A 269 -1.13 -7.70 5.10
C ILE A 269 -1.52 -7.37 3.66
N TYR A 270 -1.77 -6.08 3.39
CA TYR A 270 -2.16 -5.55 2.08
C TYR A 270 -1.28 -4.38 1.63
#